data_1071cdbb3ae2ba23f4854897668f8b79
#
_entry.id   1071cdbb3ae2ba23f4854897668f8b79
#
_cell.length_a   1.000
_cell.length_b   1.000
_cell.length_c   1.000
_cell.angle_alpha   90.00
_cell.angle_beta   90.00
_cell.angle_gamma   90.00
#
_symmetry.space_group_name_H-M   'P 1'
#
loop_
_entity.id
_entity.type
_entity.pdbx_description
1 polymer ?
#
loop_
_entity_poly.entity_id
_entity_poly.type
_entity_poly.pdbx_seq_one_letter_code
_entity_poly.pdbx_strand_id
1 'polypeptide(L)'
;EHGIVDGGTHLSPHGVRELVAERGDEVVFFDGRNRFEAQIGRFRDAIVPDVATTRDFVAELDSGRYDHLKGRPVVTYCTGGVRCEVLSALMRNRGFEEVYQLDGGIVRYGETFGDEGLWEGSLYVFDGRMNVEFSDAATVIGRCTLCGSHTSRYRNHPDIHGRELTLVCEGCVPDPVEA
;
A
#
# COMPACT_ATOMS: atom_id res chain seq x y z
N GLU A 1 -30.46 4.09 -13.33
CA GLU A 1 -30.29 3.05 -12.28
C GLU A 1 -28.85 2.56 -12.39
N HIS A 2 -27.94 3.15 -11.61
CA HIS A 2 -26.59 2.59 -11.49
C HIS A 2 -26.66 1.50 -10.42
N GLY A 3 -26.76 0.24 -10.88
CA GLY A 3 -26.63 -0.91 -10.01
C GLY A 3 -25.32 -0.84 -9.24
N ILE A 4 -25.33 -1.30 -7.99
CA ILE A 4 -24.11 -1.49 -7.20
C ILE A 4 -23.28 -2.54 -7.97
N VAL A 5 -22.18 -2.10 -8.56
CA VAL A 5 -21.21 -3.01 -9.16
C VAL A 5 -20.48 -3.67 -8.00
N ASP A 6 -20.51 -4.99 -7.97
CA ASP A 6 -19.77 -5.77 -6.97
C ASP A 6 -18.28 -5.39 -7.00
N GLY A 7 -17.62 -5.44 -5.86
CA GLY A 7 -16.19 -5.22 -5.73
C GLY A 7 -15.35 -6.21 -6.55
N GLY A 8 -14.04 -6.09 -6.48
CA GLY A 8 -13.12 -6.99 -7.17
C GLY A 8 -13.20 -8.43 -6.63
N THR A 9 -12.77 -9.38 -7.43
CA THR A 9 -12.65 -10.78 -7.02
C THR A 9 -11.63 -10.93 -5.91
N HIS A 10 -12.01 -11.56 -4.80
CA HIS A 10 -11.10 -11.84 -3.69
C HIS A 10 -10.11 -12.94 -4.07
N LEU A 11 -8.82 -12.67 -3.88
CA LEU A 11 -7.75 -13.63 -4.01
C LEU A 11 -7.04 -13.82 -2.66
N SER A 12 -6.86 -15.07 -2.24
CA SER A 12 -5.99 -15.40 -1.12
C SER A 12 -4.53 -15.02 -1.46
N PRO A 13 -3.62 -14.94 -0.46
CA PRO A 13 -2.19 -14.75 -0.73
C PRO A 13 -1.62 -15.75 -1.74
N HIS A 14 -2.02 -17.02 -1.65
CA HIS A 14 -1.65 -18.06 -2.63
C HIS A 14 -2.25 -17.78 -4.01
N GLY A 15 -3.51 -17.37 -4.09
CA GLY A 15 -4.17 -17.00 -5.34
C GLY A 15 -3.50 -15.82 -6.04
N VAL A 16 -3.04 -14.83 -5.30
CA VAL A 16 -2.23 -13.72 -5.86
C VAL A 16 -0.91 -14.24 -6.43
N ARG A 17 -0.23 -15.13 -5.71
CA ARG A 17 1.03 -15.73 -6.16
C ARG A 17 0.85 -16.56 -7.42
N GLU A 18 -0.25 -17.32 -7.51
CA GLU A 18 -0.61 -18.09 -8.71
C GLU A 18 -0.90 -17.17 -9.91
N LEU A 19 -1.66 -16.10 -9.71
CA LEU A 19 -1.94 -15.10 -10.75
C LEU A 19 -0.65 -14.49 -11.29
N VAL A 20 0.28 -14.12 -10.42
CA VAL A 20 1.58 -13.56 -10.83
C VAL A 20 2.42 -14.61 -11.55
N ALA A 21 2.40 -15.88 -11.12
CA ALA A 21 3.11 -16.96 -11.79
C ALA A 21 2.57 -17.21 -13.20
N GLU A 22 1.26 -17.07 -13.40
CA GLU A 22 0.59 -17.28 -14.70
C GLU A 22 0.73 -16.08 -15.64
N ARG A 23 0.53 -14.85 -15.11
CA ARG A 23 0.40 -13.62 -15.92
C ARG A 23 1.65 -12.72 -15.87
N GLY A 24 2.59 -13.00 -14.99
CA GLY A 24 3.86 -12.28 -14.88
C GLY A 24 3.71 -10.76 -14.78
N ASP A 25 4.43 -10.05 -15.64
CA ASP A 25 4.49 -8.57 -15.64
C ASP A 25 3.18 -7.88 -16.07
N GLU A 26 2.18 -8.63 -16.52
CA GLU A 26 0.86 -8.08 -16.79
C GLU A 26 0.12 -7.67 -15.50
N VAL A 27 0.41 -8.37 -14.39
CA VAL A 27 -0.24 -8.11 -13.10
C VAL A 27 0.24 -6.79 -12.53
N VAL A 28 -0.72 -5.94 -12.20
CA VAL A 28 -0.47 -4.63 -11.59
C VAL A 28 -0.90 -4.68 -10.14
N PHE A 29 0.01 -4.40 -9.22
CA PHE A 29 -0.35 -4.13 -7.82
C PHE A 29 -0.72 -2.66 -7.66
N PHE A 30 -1.86 -2.39 -7.06
CA PHE A 30 -2.40 -1.05 -6.85
C PHE A 30 -2.66 -0.81 -5.37
N ASP A 31 -1.88 0.08 -4.76
CA ASP A 31 -1.96 0.35 -3.34
C ASP A 31 -3.22 1.15 -2.99
N GLY A 32 -4.09 0.57 -2.21
CA GLY A 32 -5.34 1.18 -1.73
C GLY A 32 -5.20 1.91 -0.41
N ARG A 33 -3.96 2.13 0.06
CA ARG A 33 -3.66 2.88 1.28
C ARG A 33 -3.33 4.33 0.97
N ASN A 34 -3.19 5.13 2.02
CA ASN A 34 -2.66 6.48 1.90
C ASN A 34 -1.16 6.43 1.54
N ARG A 35 -0.69 7.42 0.78
CA ARG A 35 0.69 7.46 0.29
C ARG A 35 1.73 7.28 1.39
N PHE A 36 1.53 7.89 2.57
CA PHE A 36 2.51 7.79 3.65
C PHE A 36 2.71 6.35 4.15
N GLU A 37 1.67 5.51 4.12
CA GLU A 37 1.78 4.11 4.54
C GLU A 37 2.70 3.30 3.61
N ALA A 38 2.70 3.64 2.31
CA ALA A 38 3.51 2.96 1.30
C ALA A 38 5.01 3.32 1.35
N GLN A 39 5.38 4.36 2.08
CA GLN A 39 6.78 4.80 2.16
C GLN A 39 7.69 3.77 2.82
N ILE A 40 7.19 2.99 3.77
CA ILE A 40 7.97 1.98 4.50
C ILE A 40 7.74 0.56 4.02
N GLY A 41 6.72 0.31 3.22
CA GLY A 41 6.43 -1.01 2.69
C GLY A 41 5.36 -1.01 1.61
N ARG A 42 5.56 -1.79 0.58
CA ARG A 42 4.66 -1.98 -0.56
C ARG A 42 5.00 -3.25 -1.32
N PHE A 43 4.09 -3.71 -2.15
CA PHE A 43 4.42 -4.76 -3.11
C PHE A 43 5.42 -4.24 -4.15
N ARG A 44 6.29 -5.13 -4.64
CA ARG A 44 7.27 -4.83 -5.68
C ARG A 44 6.58 -4.22 -6.90
N ASP A 45 7.11 -3.13 -7.41
CA ASP A 45 6.61 -2.39 -8.57
C ASP A 45 5.15 -1.92 -8.45
N ALA A 46 4.61 -1.84 -7.23
CA ALA A 46 3.25 -1.37 -7.02
C ALA A 46 3.05 0.08 -7.46
N ILE A 47 1.88 0.34 -8.03
CA ILE A 47 1.41 1.70 -8.23
C ILE A 47 0.93 2.24 -6.89
N VAL A 48 1.50 3.35 -6.47
CA VAL A 48 1.16 4.06 -5.24
C VAL A 48 0.56 5.42 -5.62
N PRO A 49 -0.78 5.54 -5.64
CA PRO A 49 -1.44 6.82 -5.92
C PRO A 49 -1.09 7.89 -4.88
N ASP A 50 -1.04 9.13 -5.32
CA ASP A 50 -0.77 10.27 -4.44
C ASP A 50 -2.04 10.70 -3.71
N VAL A 51 -2.46 9.90 -2.75
CA VAL A 51 -3.66 10.13 -1.94
C VAL A 51 -3.30 10.27 -0.47
N ALA A 52 -3.92 11.24 0.19
CA ALA A 52 -3.82 11.45 1.63
C ALA A 52 -4.98 10.78 2.38
N THR A 53 -6.11 10.59 1.70
CA THR A 53 -7.31 9.93 2.24
C THR A 53 -7.94 8.99 1.23
N THR A 54 -8.76 8.04 1.71
CA THR A 54 -9.49 7.12 0.82
C THR A 54 -10.41 7.83 -0.16
N ARG A 55 -10.90 9.02 0.17
CA ARG A 55 -11.79 9.81 -0.70
C ARG A 55 -11.08 10.35 -1.94
N ASP A 56 -9.77 10.57 -1.85
CA ASP A 56 -8.97 11.13 -2.94
C ASP A 56 -8.87 10.16 -4.12
N PHE A 57 -9.11 8.84 -3.90
CA PHE A 57 -9.11 7.84 -4.97
C PHE A 57 -10.13 8.14 -6.08
N VAL A 58 -11.25 8.76 -5.75
CA VAL A 58 -12.24 9.15 -6.78
C VAL A 58 -11.60 10.10 -7.79
N ALA A 59 -11.00 11.18 -7.31
CA ALA A 59 -10.34 12.17 -8.17
C ALA A 59 -9.14 11.58 -8.91
N GLU A 60 -8.35 10.72 -8.25
CA GLU A 60 -7.21 10.03 -8.85
C GLU A 60 -7.65 9.13 -10.02
N LEU A 61 -8.68 8.32 -9.82
CA LEU A 61 -9.21 7.45 -10.87
C LEU A 61 -9.88 8.25 -12.01
N ASP A 62 -10.55 9.36 -11.69
CA ASP A 62 -11.20 10.22 -12.67
C ASP A 62 -10.21 11.07 -13.49
N SER A 63 -8.97 11.19 -13.03
CA SER A 63 -7.91 11.91 -13.74
C SER A 63 -7.51 11.30 -15.08
N GLY A 64 -7.87 10.04 -15.34
CA GLY A 64 -7.47 9.27 -16.52
C GLY A 64 -6.03 8.76 -16.48
N ARG A 65 -5.26 9.09 -15.44
CA ARG A 65 -3.85 8.70 -15.30
C ARG A 65 -3.65 7.18 -15.36
N TYR A 66 -4.63 6.42 -14.91
CA TYR A 66 -4.59 4.97 -14.82
C TYR A 66 -5.37 4.24 -15.91
N ASP A 67 -5.91 4.95 -16.91
CA ASP A 67 -6.73 4.36 -17.96
C ASP A 67 -6.00 3.30 -18.78
N HIS A 68 -4.69 3.42 -18.91
CA HIS A 68 -3.82 2.43 -19.57
C HIS A 68 -3.77 1.07 -18.86
N LEU A 69 -4.27 0.97 -17.63
CA LEU A 69 -4.31 -0.26 -16.85
C LEU A 69 -5.64 -1.02 -16.98
N LYS A 70 -6.65 -0.45 -17.63
CA LYS A 70 -8.02 -0.99 -17.64
C LYS A 70 -8.13 -2.39 -18.25
N GLY A 71 -7.28 -2.75 -19.20
CA GLY A 71 -7.20 -4.08 -19.80
C GLY A 71 -6.22 -5.05 -19.12
N ARG A 72 -5.64 -4.67 -17.98
CA ARG A 72 -4.69 -5.50 -17.25
C ARG A 72 -5.28 -6.06 -15.96
N PRO A 73 -4.83 -7.23 -15.49
CA PRO A 73 -5.21 -7.71 -14.15
C PRO A 73 -4.62 -6.80 -13.08
N VAL A 74 -5.50 -6.15 -12.31
CA VAL A 74 -5.13 -5.24 -11.23
C VAL A 74 -5.46 -5.88 -9.89
N VAL A 75 -4.48 -6.04 -9.03
CA VAL A 75 -4.62 -6.51 -7.65
C VAL A 75 -4.57 -5.32 -6.71
N THR A 76 -5.71 -4.95 -6.16
CA THR A 76 -5.79 -3.94 -5.11
C THR A 76 -5.44 -4.54 -3.75
N TYR A 77 -4.76 -3.78 -2.92
CA TYR A 77 -4.43 -4.20 -1.57
C TYR A 77 -4.45 -3.04 -0.58
N CYS A 78 -4.71 -3.35 0.67
CA CYS A 78 -4.54 -2.43 1.81
C CYS A 78 -4.14 -3.26 3.03
N THR A 79 -4.11 -2.67 4.21
CA THR A 79 -3.64 -3.35 5.43
C THR A 79 -4.43 -4.61 5.74
N GLY A 80 -5.77 -4.51 5.83
CA GLY A 80 -6.66 -5.63 6.20
C GLY A 80 -7.71 -6.01 5.15
N GLY A 81 -7.70 -5.37 3.98
CA GLY A 81 -8.65 -5.65 2.88
C GLY A 81 -9.89 -4.74 2.83
N VAL A 82 -10.28 -4.10 3.92
CA VAL A 82 -11.56 -3.35 4.02
C VAL A 82 -11.65 -2.17 3.05
N ARG A 83 -10.58 -1.37 2.92
CA ARG A 83 -10.55 -0.21 2.00
C ARG A 83 -10.66 -0.64 0.53
N CYS A 84 -10.19 -1.84 0.21
CA CYS A 84 -10.21 -2.37 -1.15
C CYS A 84 -11.60 -2.75 -1.64
N GLU A 85 -12.56 -3.01 -0.75
CA GLU A 85 -13.95 -3.23 -1.15
C GLU A 85 -14.50 -2.01 -1.92
N VAL A 86 -14.25 -0.81 -1.41
CA VAL A 86 -14.67 0.43 -2.07
C VAL A 86 -13.82 0.71 -3.29
N LEU A 87 -12.49 0.61 -3.18
CA LEU A 87 -11.57 0.93 -4.26
C LEU A 87 -11.81 0.05 -5.50
N SER A 88 -11.94 -1.26 -5.31
CA SER A 88 -12.15 -2.18 -6.42
C SER A 88 -13.49 -1.96 -7.12
N ALA A 89 -14.55 -1.62 -6.37
CA ALA A 89 -15.83 -1.24 -6.94
C ALA A 89 -15.74 0.07 -7.75
N LEU A 90 -15.01 1.07 -7.23
CA LEU A 90 -14.76 2.33 -7.95
C LEU A 90 -14.01 2.10 -9.26
N MET A 91 -13.02 1.21 -9.25
CA MET A 91 -12.26 0.85 -10.47
C MET A 91 -13.14 0.14 -11.49
N ARG A 92 -13.91 -0.87 -11.08
CA ARG A 92 -14.83 -1.58 -11.97
C ARG A 92 -15.87 -0.66 -12.61
N ASN A 93 -16.42 0.28 -11.84
CA ASN A 93 -17.35 1.28 -12.37
C ASN A 93 -16.71 2.21 -13.42
N ARG A 94 -15.38 2.28 -13.47
CA ARG A 94 -14.63 3.10 -14.44
C ARG A 94 -14.05 2.29 -15.60
N GLY A 95 -14.48 1.05 -15.76
CA GLY A 95 -14.12 0.20 -16.89
C GLY A 95 -12.83 -0.60 -16.74
N PHE A 96 -12.32 -0.77 -15.50
CA PHE A 96 -11.27 -1.77 -15.24
C PHE A 96 -11.90 -3.16 -15.32
N GLU A 97 -11.40 -4.00 -16.22
CA GLU A 97 -12.02 -5.27 -16.58
C GLU A 97 -11.71 -6.39 -15.59
N GLU A 98 -10.44 -6.52 -15.21
CA GLU A 98 -9.97 -7.52 -14.26
C GLU A 98 -9.50 -6.86 -12.97
N VAL A 99 -10.35 -6.80 -11.96
CA VAL A 99 -10.02 -6.22 -10.65
C VAL A 99 -10.11 -7.29 -9.58
N TYR A 100 -9.01 -7.49 -8.91
CA TYR A 100 -8.88 -8.39 -7.76
C TYR A 100 -8.61 -7.59 -6.49
N GLN A 101 -8.93 -8.18 -5.35
CA GLN A 101 -8.52 -7.64 -4.06
C GLN A 101 -7.84 -8.74 -3.24
N LEU A 102 -6.74 -8.36 -2.59
CA LEU A 102 -6.01 -9.24 -1.69
C LEU A 102 -6.85 -9.51 -0.44
N ASP A 103 -7.37 -10.73 -0.32
CA ASP A 103 -8.20 -11.15 0.80
C ASP A 103 -7.41 -11.17 2.12
N GLY A 104 -7.95 -10.46 3.12
CA GLY A 104 -7.27 -10.26 4.40
C GLY A 104 -6.10 -9.27 4.35
N GLY A 105 -5.83 -8.65 3.18
CA GLY A 105 -4.85 -7.60 3.00
C GLY A 105 -3.40 -8.01 3.22
N ILE A 106 -2.55 -7.02 3.43
CA ILE A 106 -1.11 -7.19 3.66
C ILE A 106 -0.84 -8.03 4.91
N VAL A 107 -1.66 -7.89 5.96
CA VAL A 107 -1.52 -8.66 7.20
C VAL A 107 -1.54 -10.16 6.90
N ARG A 108 -2.57 -10.63 6.19
CA ARG A 108 -2.69 -12.05 5.85
C ARG A 108 -1.60 -12.51 4.89
N TYR A 109 -1.19 -11.66 3.96
CA TYR A 109 -0.08 -11.96 3.05
C TYR A 109 1.23 -12.15 3.81
N GLY A 110 1.54 -11.25 4.75
CA GLY A 110 2.74 -11.35 5.58
C GLY A 110 2.74 -12.55 6.51
N GLU A 111 1.58 -12.90 7.10
CA GLU A 111 1.42 -14.13 7.90
C GLU A 111 1.66 -15.40 7.07
N THR A 112 1.34 -15.36 5.77
CA THR A 112 1.48 -16.51 4.86
C THR A 112 2.90 -16.65 4.33
N PHE A 113 3.53 -15.57 3.89
CA PHE A 113 4.81 -15.59 3.16
C PHE A 113 5.95 -14.87 3.86
N GLY A 114 5.68 -14.07 4.89
CA GLY A 114 6.71 -13.22 5.49
C GLY A 114 7.32 -12.29 4.45
N ASP A 115 8.64 -12.23 4.42
CA ASP A 115 9.43 -11.45 3.46
C ASP A 115 9.90 -12.26 2.23
N GLU A 116 9.47 -13.51 2.10
CA GLU A 116 9.85 -14.39 0.97
C GLU A 116 9.00 -14.17 -0.29
N GLY A 117 7.97 -13.31 -0.21
CA GLY A 117 7.06 -13.04 -1.31
C GLY A 117 7.40 -11.77 -2.09
N LEU A 118 6.35 -11.12 -2.60
CA LEU A 118 6.46 -9.90 -3.40
C LEU A 118 6.37 -8.61 -2.55
N TRP A 119 6.16 -8.75 -1.25
CA TRP A 119 6.14 -7.64 -0.32
C TRP A 119 7.55 -7.15 -0.01
N GLU A 120 7.75 -5.84 -0.02
CA GLU A 120 9.02 -5.21 0.35
C GLU A 120 8.80 -4.21 1.49
N GLY A 121 9.65 -4.28 2.51
CA GLY A 121 9.64 -3.36 3.63
C GLY A 121 8.76 -3.80 4.80
N SER A 122 8.36 -2.80 5.60
CA SER A 122 7.55 -2.97 6.81
C SER A 122 6.10 -2.58 6.54
N LEU A 123 5.17 -3.11 7.34
CA LEU A 123 3.77 -2.72 7.29
C LEU A 123 3.51 -1.57 8.27
N TYR A 124 2.98 -0.44 7.78
CA TYR A 124 2.46 0.61 8.64
C TYR A 124 1.20 0.14 9.37
N VAL A 125 1.15 0.36 10.67
CA VAL A 125 0.01 0.05 11.52
C VAL A 125 -0.44 1.29 12.31
N PHE A 126 -1.76 1.45 12.50
CA PHE A 126 -2.36 2.60 13.16
C PHE A 126 -2.42 2.42 14.69
N ASP A 127 -1.36 1.89 15.27
CA ASP A 127 -1.21 1.78 16.73
C ASP A 127 0.15 2.35 17.17
N GLY A 128 0.45 2.28 18.46
CA GLY A 128 1.68 2.84 19.03
C GLY A 128 3.00 2.28 18.47
N ARG A 129 2.97 1.16 17.76
CA ARG A 129 4.15 0.57 17.09
C ARG A 129 4.52 1.30 15.80
N MET A 130 3.54 1.86 15.10
CA MET A 130 3.63 2.52 13.79
C MET A 130 4.12 1.64 12.63
N ASN A 131 4.89 0.59 12.88
CA ASN A 131 5.31 -0.39 11.87
C ASN A 131 5.41 -1.79 12.45
N VAL A 132 5.30 -2.78 11.56
CA VAL A 132 5.50 -4.20 11.84
C VAL A 132 6.35 -4.79 10.73
N GLU A 133 7.38 -5.52 11.09
CA GLU A 133 8.19 -6.35 10.21
C GLU A 133 7.66 -7.78 10.24
N PHE A 134 7.64 -8.45 9.09
CA PHE A 134 7.16 -9.83 9.02
C PHE A 134 8.23 -10.86 9.42
N SER A 135 9.49 -10.48 9.32
CA SER A 135 10.64 -11.28 9.79
C SER A 135 11.87 -10.37 9.97
N ASP A 136 12.93 -10.95 10.52
CA ASP A 136 14.24 -10.28 10.63
C ASP A 136 14.89 -9.99 9.27
N ALA A 137 14.35 -10.53 8.19
CA ALA A 137 14.80 -10.29 6.81
C ALA A 137 14.13 -9.08 6.15
N ALA A 138 13.23 -8.39 6.85
CA ALA A 138 12.55 -7.21 6.33
C ALA A 138 13.54 -6.12 5.89
N THR A 139 13.37 -5.62 4.68
CA THR A 139 14.23 -4.56 4.14
C THR A 139 13.71 -3.19 4.52
N VAL A 140 14.55 -2.32 5.03
CA VAL A 140 14.18 -0.92 5.31
C VAL A 140 14.22 -0.13 4.00
N ILE A 141 13.05 0.14 3.41
CA ILE A 141 12.94 0.88 2.14
C ILE A 141 12.63 2.37 2.32
N GLY A 142 12.10 2.76 3.49
CA GLY A 142 11.80 4.14 3.81
C GLY A 142 13.05 5.02 3.85
N ARG A 143 12.88 6.31 3.57
CA ARG A 143 13.96 7.29 3.55
C ARG A 143 13.65 8.47 4.44
N CYS A 144 14.63 8.87 5.25
CA CYS A 144 14.55 10.07 6.05
C CYS A 144 14.40 11.29 5.14
N THR A 145 13.39 12.11 5.39
CA THR A 145 13.11 13.33 4.61
C THR A 145 14.23 14.37 4.73
N LEU A 146 14.97 14.38 5.85
CA LEU A 146 16.03 15.34 6.11
C LEU A 146 17.39 14.96 5.50
N CYS A 147 17.80 13.69 5.61
CA CYS A 147 19.14 13.27 5.20
C CYS A 147 19.17 12.14 4.16
N GLY A 148 18.02 11.55 3.82
CA GLY A 148 17.93 10.45 2.87
C GLY A 148 18.37 9.07 3.39
N SER A 149 18.82 8.95 4.63
CA SER A 149 19.17 7.66 5.23
C SER A 149 17.95 6.74 5.33
N HIS A 150 18.19 5.44 5.24
CA HIS A 150 17.12 4.46 5.42
C HIS A 150 16.51 4.52 6.82
N THR A 151 15.18 4.55 6.90
CA THR A 151 14.45 4.55 8.16
C THR A 151 13.00 4.13 7.95
N SER A 152 12.42 3.42 8.93
CA SER A 152 10.99 3.16 9.03
C SER A 152 10.33 4.00 10.14
N ARG A 153 11.04 4.97 10.69
CA ARG A 153 10.62 5.76 11.84
C ARG A 153 9.82 6.97 11.42
N TYR A 154 8.55 7.01 11.80
CA TYR A 154 7.66 8.16 11.60
C TYR A 154 7.74 9.14 12.77
N ARG A 155 7.69 10.42 12.45
CA ARG A 155 7.61 11.51 13.42
C ARG A 155 6.64 12.58 12.93
N ASN A 156 5.98 13.25 13.88
CA ASN A 156 5.34 14.52 13.63
C ASN A 156 6.42 15.60 13.71
N HIS A 157 6.80 16.18 12.59
CA HIS A 157 7.79 17.24 12.56
C HIS A 157 7.10 18.55 12.18
N PRO A 158 7.03 19.53 13.09
CA PRO A 158 6.26 20.75 12.88
C PRO A 158 6.77 21.63 11.75
N ASP A 159 8.06 21.52 11.41
CA ASP A 159 8.71 22.31 10.36
C ASP A 159 8.64 21.67 8.97
N ILE A 160 8.10 20.45 8.87
CA ILE A 160 7.98 19.71 7.62
C ILE A 160 6.50 19.41 7.38
N HIS A 161 5.89 20.16 6.47
CA HIS A 161 4.52 19.94 5.97
C HIS A 161 3.39 19.86 7.02
N GLY A 162 3.48 20.61 8.11
CA GLY A 162 2.42 20.66 9.11
C GLY A 162 2.36 19.42 10.00
N ARG A 163 1.17 18.92 10.30
CA ARG A 163 0.96 17.80 11.24
C ARG A 163 1.04 16.41 10.58
N GLU A 164 1.61 16.29 9.40
CA GLU A 164 1.70 15.02 8.70
C GLU A 164 2.85 14.17 9.25
N LEU A 165 2.59 12.86 9.37
CA LEU A 165 3.62 11.89 9.73
C LEU A 165 4.68 11.84 8.62
N THR A 166 5.92 12.05 9.03
CA THR A 166 7.07 12.12 8.12
C THR A 166 8.15 11.15 8.58
N LEU A 167 8.85 10.54 7.64
CA LEU A 167 9.99 9.68 7.95
C LEU A 167 11.20 10.52 8.36
N VAL A 168 11.65 10.36 9.59
CA VAL A 168 12.83 11.04 10.13
C VAL A 168 13.67 10.06 10.95
N CYS A 169 14.94 9.89 10.57
CA CYS A 169 15.84 8.98 11.26
C CYS A 169 16.27 9.54 12.63
N GLU A 170 16.75 8.65 13.49
CA GLU A 170 17.21 8.99 14.82
C GLU A 170 18.39 9.99 14.81
N GLY A 171 19.28 9.88 13.83
CA GLY A 171 20.40 10.80 13.70
C GLY A 171 20.02 12.24 13.38
N CYS A 172 18.86 12.46 12.74
CA CYS A 172 18.36 13.81 12.44
C CYS A 172 17.51 14.39 13.57
N VAL A 173 16.70 13.58 14.21
CA VAL A 173 15.88 13.96 15.36
C VAL A 173 15.95 12.82 16.37
N PRO A 174 16.85 12.89 17.37
CA PRO A 174 16.93 11.91 18.43
C PRO A 174 15.63 11.82 19.23
N ASP A 175 15.36 10.62 19.77
CA ASP A 175 14.29 10.51 20.76
C ASP A 175 14.63 11.35 21.99
N PRO A 176 13.63 11.99 22.62
CA PRO A 176 13.87 12.66 23.90
C PRO A 176 14.45 11.63 24.86
N VAL A 177 15.61 11.97 25.43
CA VAL A 177 16.24 11.12 26.46
C VAL A 177 15.25 11.08 27.62
N GLU A 178 14.73 9.90 27.92
CA GLU A 178 13.95 9.71 29.15
C GLU A 178 14.83 10.09 30.35
N ALA A 179 14.40 11.13 31.06
CA ALA A 179 15.11 11.66 32.22
C ALA A 179 14.75 10.86 33.49
#